data_0b367c26f8bfebeb4bd31cbd2ce837aa
#
_entry.id   0b367c26f8bfebeb4bd31cbd2ce837aa
#
_cell.length_a   1.000
_cell.length_b   1.000
_cell.length_c   1.000
_cell.angle_alpha   90.00
_cell.angle_beta   90.00
_cell.angle_gamma   90.00
#
_symmetry.space_group_name_H-M   'P 1'
#
loop_
_entity.id
_entity.type
_entity.pdbx_description
1 polymer ?
#
loop_
_entity_poly.entity_id
_entity_poly.type
_entity_poly.pdbx_seq_one_letter_code
_entity_poly.pdbx_strand_id
1 'polypeptide(L)'
;MSNVVGAICIRERGDRQELSFGDILLNEALVEGDIWVREEVLRNVGGINYRLGAKRLYELLIRIAKDYIILQLNRNDAEEYLPLGASRWLRLFAESEDERMVWKTNCYLIGRYKEELLAMKCFDDAVLAALDLPGSCLADRNTVIQYLEQMITGTREFYDIYDCTQPILIYAGTNWTHNIADTFAGGLGNALEELGQCVEYADMSEAPDKKLEDYSKRRFKAVIGMGADVLFIRRENGRFVHDEITAPKYYFYFDHPIWTRELRDQELPHNLSVLVLDRNYEKFIKNYYGHPARFLPPAGSTEAAGDEERSYGIIFLGRYYGTRLTEILREIRSYDRKWGYLLNRYILYMRQDLSETPEDAFKRASEYYGITYTKEEFVETFFAFSNIFAGLAGYYRNKVIEALLEAGITLHVFGDTWKESPMWGRPTLVCHEAVSGKDALEVYARAKLSLNIMTWHKDGFTERIANAMLQKSVVVTDKSAYLEENFVNGEDLLMYDLKRLKELPEQIKMLLNEDERRRRIAENGYRKALKEHTWINRAGKLLEFIEEDKDGDR
;
A
#
# COMPACT_ATOMS: atom_id res chain seq x y z
N MET A 1 42.20 2.69 -8.21
CA MET A 1 41.33 2.20 -7.14
C MET A 1 41.62 3.00 -5.87
N SER A 2 40.64 3.53 -5.22
CA SER A 2 40.81 4.17 -3.92
C SER A 2 41.05 3.07 -2.87
N ASN A 3 41.95 3.34 -1.88
CA ASN A 3 42.13 2.40 -0.75
C ASN A 3 40.97 2.45 0.25
N VAL A 4 39.79 2.85 -0.19
CA VAL A 4 38.61 3.02 0.65
C VAL A 4 37.69 1.81 0.47
N VAL A 5 37.35 1.14 1.58
CA VAL A 5 36.34 0.09 1.59
C VAL A 5 34.97 0.72 1.35
N GLY A 6 34.34 0.35 0.24
CA GLY A 6 33.04 0.88 -0.19
C GLY A 6 31.87 0.02 0.26
N ALA A 7 32.06 -1.31 0.28
CA ALA A 7 31.02 -2.25 0.69
C ALA A 7 31.59 -3.43 1.48
N ILE A 8 30.74 -4.09 2.26
CA ILE A 8 31.04 -5.30 3.02
C ILE A 8 29.94 -6.32 2.75
N CYS A 9 30.33 -7.54 2.32
CA CYS A 9 29.45 -8.69 2.17
C CYS A 9 29.69 -9.66 3.33
N ILE A 10 28.68 -9.95 4.13
CA ILE A 10 28.79 -10.82 5.32
C ILE A 10 28.23 -12.20 4.97
N ARG A 11 29.06 -13.24 5.15
CA ARG A 11 28.69 -14.66 5.00
C ARG A 11 28.68 -15.38 6.33
N GLU A 12 27.95 -16.47 6.40
CA GLU A 12 27.94 -17.34 7.59
C GLU A 12 29.29 -18.02 7.83
N ARG A 13 30.03 -18.37 6.76
CA ARG A 13 31.34 -19.04 6.81
C ARG A 13 32.25 -18.50 5.71
N GLY A 14 33.55 -18.46 5.97
CA GLY A 14 34.58 -18.06 5.02
C GLY A 14 35.67 -17.20 5.66
N ASP A 15 36.83 -17.11 5.01
CA ASP A 15 37.92 -16.24 5.41
C ASP A 15 37.71 -14.82 4.89
N ARG A 16 38.38 -13.86 5.52
CA ARG A 16 38.40 -12.46 5.06
C ARG A 16 39.02 -12.38 3.66
N GLN A 17 38.31 -11.80 2.72
CA GLN A 17 38.75 -11.65 1.34
C GLN A 17 38.39 -10.25 0.79
N GLU A 18 39.30 -9.66 0.01
CA GLU A 18 38.99 -8.52 -0.85
C GLU A 18 38.48 -9.03 -2.20
N LEU A 19 37.31 -8.54 -2.63
CA LEU A 19 36.72 -8.90 -3.91
C LEU A 19 37.06 -7.83 -4.95
N SER A 20 37.66 -8.25 -6.05
CA SER A 20 37.93 -7.41 -7.21
C SER A 20 36.67 -7.23 -8.08
N PHE A 21 36.70 -6.24 -8.95
CA PHE A 21 35.66 -6.05 -9.98
C PHE A 21 35.41 -7.32 -10.80
N GLY A 22 36.49 -8.02 -11.20
CA GLY A 22 36.38 -9.26 -11.96
C GLY A 22 35.75 -10.40 -11.18
N ASP A 23 36.10 -10.53 -9.89
CA ASP A 23 35.52 -11.57 -9.04
C ASP A 23 33.99 -11.44 -8.96
N ILE A 24 33.49 -10.22 -8.74
CA ILE A 24 32.06 -9.94 -8.61
C ILE A 24 31.36 -10.10 -9.96
N LEU A 25 31.91 -9.53 -11.04
CA LEU A 25 31.28 -9.59 -12.36
C LEU A 25 31.09 -11.02 -12.88
N LEU A 26 31.97 -11.95 -12.48
CA LEU A 26 31.94 -13.34 -12.95
C LEU A 26 31.20 -14.29 -12.00
N ASN A 27 30.94 -13.88 -10.78
CA ASN A 27 30.36 -14.78 -9.78
C ASN A 27 29.41 -14.05 -8.82
N GLU A 28 28.16 -14.00 -9.19
CA GLU A 28 27.11 -13.41 -8.37
C GLU A 28 26.98 -14.07 -6.99
N ALA A 29 27.25 -15.38 -6.87
CA ALA A 29 27.18 -16.08 -5.59
C ALA A 29 28.18 -15.53 -4.54
N LEU A 30 29.19 -14.75 -4.94
CA LEU A 30 30.09 -14.06 -4.00
C LEU A 30 29.41 -12.92 -3.22
N VAL A 31 28.27 -12.44 -3.66
CA VAL A 31 27.55 -11.33 -3.05
C VAL A 31 26.25 -11.73 -2.35
N GLU A 32 26.05 -13.03 -2.11
CA GLU A 32 24.97 -13.53 -1.28
C GLU A 32 25.23 -13.21 0.20
N GLY A 33 24.19 -12.83 0.93
CA GLY A 33 24.24 -12.54 2.35
C GLY A 33 23.91 -11.09 2.70
N ASP A 34 24.29 -10.67 3.93
CA ASP A 34 24.08 -9.30 4.39
C ASP A 34 25.10 -8.35 3.73
N ILE A 35 24.58 -7.32 3.04
CA ILE A 35 25.40 -6.34 2.33
C ILE A 35 25.33 -5.00 3.07
N TRP A 36 26.48 -4.43 3.36
CA TRP A 36 26.62 -3.11 3.97
C TRP A 36 27.39 -2.19 3.05
N VAL A 37 26.84 -1.00 2.75
CA VAL A 37 27.45 -0.01 1.83
C VAL A 37 27.60 1.30 2.56
N ARG A 38 28.74 2.00 2.35
CA ARG A 38 28.89 3.36 2.85
C ARG A 38 27.95 4.31 2.11
N GLU A 39 27.28 5.17 2.86
CA GLU A 39 26.33 6.13 2.30
C GLU A 39 26.95 7.06 1.27
N GLU A 40 28.17 7.55 1.53
CA GLU A 40 28.90 8.41 0.56
C GLU A 40 29.26 7.66 -0.73
N VAL A 41 29.62 6.36 -0.63
CA VAL A 41 29.93 5.52 -1.78
C VAL A 41 28.67 5.25 -2.59
N LEU A 42 27.56 4.94 -1.92
CA LEU A 42 26.27 4.75 -2.58
C LEU A 42 25.87 5.99 -3.40
N ARG A 43 26.05 7.19 -2.83
CA ARG A 43 25.81 8.45 -3.55
C ARG A 43 26.76 8.65 -4.74
N ASN A 44 28.04 8.36 -4.57
CA ASN A 44 29.06 8.57 -5.61
C ASN A 44 28.88 7.65 -6.82
N VAL A 45 28.38 6.41 -6.60
CA VAL A 45 28.09 5.46 -7.69
C VAL A 45 26.69 5.63 -8.29
N GLY A 46 25.89 6.60 -7.84
CA GLY A 46 24.58 6.92 -8.40
C GLY A 46 23.42 6.15 -7.81
N GLY A 47 23.57 5.56 -6.60
CA GLY A 47 22.50 4.89 -5.88
C GLY A 47 22.20 3.47 -6.36
N ILE A 48 21.04 2.94 -5.98
CA ILE A 48 20.56 1.59 -6.31
C ILE A 48 19.64 1.65 -7.52
N ASN A 49 19.85 0.79 -8.50
CA ASN A 49 18.92 0.64 -9.62
C ASN A 49 17.82 -0.36 -9.29
N TYR A 50 16.74 0.11 -8.69
CA TYR A 50 15.61 -0.71 -8.26
C TYR A 50 14.87 -1.42 -9.39
N ARG A 51 15.00 -0.95 -10.64
CA ARG A 51 14.41 -1.60 -11.82
C ARG A 51 15.01 -2.97 -12.12
N LEU A 52 16.16 -3.27 -11.54
CA LEU A 52 16.83 -4.56 -11.69
C LEU A 52 16.30 -5.65 -10.76
N GLY A 53 15.28 -5.37 -9.93
CA GLY A 53 14.70 -6.33 -9.01
C GLY A 53 15.75 -7.00 -8.13
N ALA A 54 15.76 -8.34 -8.08
CA ALA A 54 16.71 -9.11 -7.29
C ALA A 54 18.19 -8.87 -7.68
N LYS A 55 18.48 -8.48 -8.92
CA LYS A 55 19.84 -8.18 -9.40
C LYS A 55 20.36 -6.80 -9.02
N ARG A 56 19.56 -5.95 -8.38
CA ARG A 56 19.92 -4.57 -8.03
C ARG A 56 21.15 -4.46 -7.14
N LEU A 57 21.30 -5.35 -6.16
CA LEU A 57 22.45 -5.36 -5.26
C LEU A 57 23.70 -5.88 -5.94
N TYR A 58 23.56 -6.89 -6.79
CA TYR A 58 24.64 -7.41 -7.60
C TYR A 58 25.19 -6.32 -8.54
N GLU A 59 24.32 -5.64 -9.28
CA GLU A 59 24.72 -4.53 -10.16
C GLU A 59 25.37 -3.37 -9.39
N LEU A 60 24.83 -3.02 -8.23
CA LEU A 60 25.41 -1.99 -7.35
C LEU A 60 26.84 -2.36 -6.95
N LEU A 61 27.08 -3.60 -6.53
CA LEU A 61 28.41 -4.05 -6.11
C LEU A 61 29.40 -4.06 -7.28
N ILE A 62 28.96 -4.39 -8.50
CA ILE A 62 29.79 -4.26 -9.71
C ILE A 62 30.24 -2.81 -9.90
N ARG A 63 29.33 -1.82 -9.74
CA ARG A 63 29.69 -0.40 -9.85
C ARG A 63 30.63 0.05 -8.74
N ILE A 64 30.40 -0.36 -7.51
CA ILE A 64 31.27 -0.05 -6.36
C ILE A 64 32.67 -0.63 -6.59
N ALA A 65 32.78 -1.84 -7.08
CA ALA A 65 34.07 -2.53 -7.28
C ALA A 65 34.96 -1.89 -8.35
N LYS A 66 34.43 -1.00 -9.20
CA LYS A 66 35.26 -0.21 -10.16
C LYS A 66 36.20 0.75 -9.45
N ASP A 67 35.77 1.38 -8.38
CA ASP A 67 36.48 2.47 -7.74
C ASP A 67 36.81 2.25 -6.26
N TYR A 68 36.16 1.28 -5.62
CA TYR A 68 36.26 1.01 -4.18
C TYR A 68 36.56 -0.44 -3.89
N ILE A 69 37.08 -0.71 -2.68
CA ILE A 69 37.32 -2.08 -2.19
C ILE A 69 36.01 -2.65 -1.66
N ILE A 70 35.70 -3.91 -2.02
CA ILE A 70 34.64 -4.70 -1.40
C ILE A 70 35.27 -5.78 -0.54
N LEU A 71 34.89 -5.82 0.73
CA LEU A 71 35.35 -6.85 1.66
C LEU A 71 34.27 -7.94 1.82
N GLN A 72 34.68 -9.18 1.72
CA GLN A 72 33.89 -10.32 2.16
C GLN A 72 34.38 -10.73 3.56
N LEU A 73 33.49 -10.78 4.53
CA LEU A 73 33.79 -11.10 5.94
C LEU A 73 32.86 -12.19 6.44
N ASN A 74 33.33 -12.99 7.41
CA ASN A 74 32.41 -13.78 8.21
C ASN A 74 31.75 -12.91 9.30
N ARG A 75 30.75 -13.44 10.00
CA ARG A 75 29.94 -12.68 10.96
C ARG A 75 30.77 -12.12 12.13
N ASN A 76 31.75 -12.86 12.62
CA ASN A 76 32.60 -12.43 13.73
C ASN A 76 33.53 -11.29 13.32
N ASP A 77 34.17 -11.39 12.15
CA ASP A 77 35.04 -10.35 11.62
C ASP A 77 34.25 -9.07 11.27
N ALA A 78 32.98 -9.22 10.85
CA ALA A 78 32.11 -8.10 10.55
C ALA A 78 31.72 -7.30 11.80
N GLU A 79 31.49 -7.97 12.94
CA GLU A 79 31.20 -7.28 14.22
C GLU A 79 32.39 -6.44 14.71
N GLU A 80 33.62 -6.90 14.45
CA GLU A 80 34.84 -6.14 14.75
C GLU A 80 35.02 -4.95 13.78
N TYR A 81 34.67 -5.14 12.50
CA TYR A 81 34.87 -4.14 11.44
C TYR A 81 33.77 -3.07 11.36
N LEU A 82 32.54 -3.40 11.77
CA LEU A 82 31.39 -2.50 11.85
C LEU A 82 31.09 -2.16 13.31
N PRO A 83 31.87 -1.27 13.97
CA PRO A 83 31.67 -0.94 15.37
C PRO A 83 30.29 -0.33 15.57
N LEU A 84 29.63 -0.70 16.66
CA LEU A 84 28.37 -0.15 17.16
C LEU A 84 28.41 1.39 17.15
N GLY A 85 27.67 2.01 16.23
CA GLY A 85 27.63 3.46 16.07
C GLY A 85 28.20 4.01 14.77
N ALA A 86 28.61 3.17 13.81
CA ALA A 86 29.06 3.60 12.48
C ALA A 86 27.88 4.16 11.66
N SER A 87 27.53 5.42 11.90
CA SER A 87 26.39 6.18 11.30
C SER A 87 26.49 6.43 9.79
N ARG A 88 27.33 5.69 9.08
CA ARG A 88 27.61 5.88 7.64
C ARG A 88 27.52 4.60 6.81
N TRP A 89 27.03 3.50 7.39
CA TRP A 89 26.86 2.23 6.70
C TRP A 89 25.38 1.87 6.62
N LEU A 90 24.91 1.60 5.40
CA LEU A 90 23.54 1.17 5.12
C LEU A 90 23.52 -0.34 4.89
N ARG A 91 22.68 -1.05 5.61
CA ARG A 91 22.41 -2.47 5.38
C ARG A 91 21.39 -2.61 4.25
N LEU A 92 21.72 -3.37 3.24
CA LEU A 92 20.89 -3.63 2.09
C LEU A 92 20.42 -5.09 2.12
N PHE A 93 19.17 -5.33 1.79
CA PHE A 93 18.57 -6.66 1.81
C PHE A 93 18.29 -7.13 0.38
N ALA A 94 18.66 -8.39 0.10
CA ALA A 94 18.25 -9.04 -1.13
C ALA A 94 16.75 -9.40 -1.04
N GLU A 95 16.03 -9.22 -2.15
CA GLU A 95 14.65 -9.69 -2.29
C GLU A 95 14.61 -11.03 -3.03
N SER A 96 13.50 -11.78 -2.83
CA SER A 96 13.26 -13.01 -3.57
C SER A 96 13.03 -12.74 -5.06
N GLU A 97 13.54 -13.61 -5.92
CA GLU A 97 13.47 -13.46 -7.38
C GLU A 97 12.05 -13.71 -7.93
N ASP A 98 11.61 -12.83 -8.85
CA ASP A 98 10.59 -13.17 -9.85
C ASP A 98 11.31 -13.74 -11.08
N GLU A 99 11.14 -15.04 -11.33
CA GLU A 99 11.79 -15.77 -12.43
C GLU A 99 11.58 -15.10 -13.80
N ARG A 100 10.47 -14.37 -14.00
CA ARG A 100 10.16 -13.67 -15.26
C ARG A 100 11.06 -12.46 -15.53
N MET A 101 11.59 -11.86 -14.49
CA MET A 101 12.44 -10.66 -14.61
C MET A 101 13.93 -10.99 -14.67
N VAL A 102 14.35 -12.12 -14.10
CA VAL A 102 15.76 -12.54 -14.02
C VAL A 102 16.44 -12.54 -15.40
N TRP A 103 15.79 -13.08 -16.37
CA TRP A 103 16.29 -13.17 -17.75
C TRP A 103 16.52 -11.77 -18.38
N LYS A 104 15.56 -10.83 -18.26
CA LYS A 104 15.70 -9.47 -18.81
C LYS A 104 16.83 -8.70 -18.14
N THR A 105 16.96 -8.81 -16.83
CA THR A 105 18.01 -8.14 -16.06
C THR A 105 19.37 -8.73 -16.34
N ASN A 106 19.50 -10.03 -16.55
CA ASN A 106 20.75 -10.68 -16.99
C ASN A 106 21.18 -10.18 -18.37
N CYS A 107 20.27 -10.10 -19.35
CA CYS A 107 20.56 -9.53 -20.67
C CYS A 107 21.04 -8.09 -20.59
N TYR A 108 20.39 -7.27 -19.75
CA TYR A 108 20.82 -5.90 -19.52
C TYR A 108 22.23 -5.83 -18.93
N LEU A 109 22.54 -6.62 -17.90
CA LEU A 109 23.86 -6.60 -17.25
C LEU A 109 24.97 -7.03 -18.23
N ILE A 110 24.74 -8.07 -19.03
CA ILE A 110 25.70 -8.51 -20.06
C ILE A 110 25.93 -7.38 -21.08
N GLY A 111 24.89 -6.71 -21.53
CA GLY A 111 25.03 -5.59 -22.46
C GLY A 111 25.75 -4.38 -21.85
N ARG A 112 25.47 -4.06 -20.61
CA ARG A 112 26.08 -2.95 -19.89
C ARG A 112 27.58 -3.14 -19.67
N TYR A 113 27.98 -4.37 -19.35
CA TYR A 113 29.38 -4.72 -19.05
C TYR A 113 30.06 -5.51 -20.19
N LYS A 114 29.55 -5.37 -21.43
CA LYS A 114 30.04 -6.10 -22.61
C LYS A 114 31.54 -5.93 -22.84
N GLU A 115 32.05 -4.71 -22.77
CA GLU A 115 33.45 -4.40 -23.01
C GLU A 115 34.36 -5.05 -21.96
N GLU A 116 33.97 -5.02 -20.71
CA GLU A 116 34.69 -5.63 -19.60
C GLU A 116 34.68 -7.17 -19.73
N LEU A 117 33.53 -7.76 -20.05
CA LEU A 117 33.42 -9.22 -20.28
C LEU A 117 34.23 -9.68 -21.48
N LEU A 118 34.29 -8.90 -22.56
CA LEU A 118 35.15 -9.20 -23.72
C LEU A 118 36.64 -9.11 -23.36
N ALA A 119 37.04 -8.10 -22.59
CA ALA A 119 38.43 -7.95 -22.13
C ALA A 119 38.86 -9.10 -21.24
N MET A 120 37.94 -9.68 -20.47
CA MET A 120 38.16 -10.83 -19.60
C MET A 120 38.01 -12.16 -20.34
N LYS A 121 37.63 -12.17 -21.62
CA LYS A 121 37.36 -13.36 -22.45
C LYS A 121 36.24 -14.26 -21.92
N CYS A 122 35.30 -13.72 -21.16
CA CYS A 122 34.18 -14.44 -20.52
C CYS A 122 32.81 -14.05 -21.08
N PHE A 123 32.76 -13.25 -22.15
CA PHE A 123 31.49 -12.75 -22.70
C PHE A 123 30.58 -13.88 -23.18
N ASP A 124 31.13 -14.87 -23.92
CA ASP A 124 30.36 -15.97 -24.47
C ASP A 124 29.77 -16.85 -23.34
N ASP A 125 30.56 -17.13 -22.30
CA ASP A 125 30.13 -17.94 -21.16
C ASP A 125 29.03 -17.21 -20.36
N ALA A 126 29.16 -15.91 -20.17
CA ALA A 126 28.15 -15.08 -19.51
C ALA A 126 26.83 -15.06 -20.31
N VAL A 127 26.89 -14.98 -21.64
CA VAL A 127 25.70 -15.03 -22.52
C VAL A 127 25.00 -16.36 -22.41
N LEU A 128 25.74 -17.47 -22.47
CA LEU A 128 25.17 -18.81 -22.37
C LEU A 128 24.50 -19.03 -21.02
N ALA A 129 25.15 -18.64 -19.95
CA ALA A 129 24.61 -18.76 -18.59
C ALA A 129 23.34 -17.93 -18.40
N ALA A 130 23.33 -16.68 -18.90
CA ALA A 130 22.17 -15.79 -18.75
C ALA A 130 20.95 -16.21 -19.55
N LEU A 131 21.15 -16.88 -20.68
CA LEU A 131 20.07 -17.36 -21.55
C LEU A 131 19.71 -18.82 -21.31
N ASP A 132 20.36 -19.48 -20.37
CA ASP A 132 20.22 -20.93 -20.09
C ASP A 132 20.39 -21.79 -21.37
N LEU A 133 21.38 -21.43 -22.19
CA LEU A 133 21.62 -22.07 -23.46
C LEU A 133 22.78 -23.09 -23.37
N PRO A 134 22.67 -24.25 -24.03
CA PRO A 134 23.77 -25.21 -24.10
C PRO A 134 24.92 -24.66 -24.97
N GLY A 135 26.15 -25.01 -24.64
CA GLY A 135 27.35 -24.55 -25.36
C GLY A 135 27.36 -24.82 -26.87
N SER A 136 26.53 -25.77 -27.34
CA SER A 136 26.33 -26.04 -28.79
C SER A 136 25.69 -24.86 -29.53
N CYS A 137 25.02 -23.95 -28.85
CA CYS A 137 24.40 -22.75 -29.46
C CYS A 137 25.44 -21.73 -29.93
N LEU A 138 26.70 -21.80 -29.48
CA LEU A 138 27.79 -20.93 -29.96
C LEU A 138 28.13 -21.15 -31.44
N ALA A 139 27.68 -22.22 -32.06
CA ALA A 139 27.85 -22.45 -33.51
C ALA A 139 27.14 -21.36 -34.35
N ASP A 140 26.10 -20.69 -33.81
CA ASP A 140 25.43 -19.56 -34.43
C ASP A 140 25.53 -18.29 -33.58
N ARG A 141 26.74 -18.01 -33.15
CA ARG A 141 27.12 -16.90 -32.26
C ARG A 141 26.51 -15.55 -32.71
N ASN A 142 26.54 -15.26 -34.03
CA ASN A 142 26.08 -14.00 -34.55
C ASN A 142 24.58 -13.81 -34.37
N THR A 143 23.78 -14.87 -34.53
CA THR A 143 22.33 -14.82 -34.31
C THR A 143 22.01 -14.62 -32.83
N VAL A 144 22.72 -15.30 -31.94
CA VAL A 144 22.54 -15.13 -30.47
C VAL A 144 22.93 -13.72 -30.07
N ILE A 145 24.03 -13.17 -30.57
CA ILE A 145 24.44 -11.79 -30.26
C ILE A 145 23.46 -10.76 -30.83
N GLN A 146 23.00 -10.92 -32.09
CA GLN A 146 21.99 -10.04 -32.66
C GLN A 146 20.69 -10.06 -31.88
N TYR A 147 20.23 -11.21 -31.45
CA TYR A 147 19.04 -11.35 -30.59
C TYR A 147 19.25 -10.65 -29.25
N LEU A 148 20.41 -10.83 -28.63
CA LEU A 148 20.79 -10.18 -27.38
C LEU A 148 20.87 -8.65 -27.55
N GLU A 149 21.45 -8.14 -28.63
CA GLU A 149 21.55 -6.71 -28.93
C GLU A 149 20.19 -6.06 -29.17
N GLN A 150 19.26 -6.76 -29.85
CA GLN A 150 17.88 -6.29 -29.98
C GLN A 150 17.17 -6.18 -28.64
N MET A 151 17.38 -7.17 -27.77
CA MET A 151 16.81 -7.18 -26.44
C MET A 151 17.42 -6.12 -25.53
N ILE A 152 18.74 -5.95 -25.58
CA ILE A 152 19.45 -4.92 -24.83
C ILE A 152 18.98 -3.52 -25.24
N THR A 153 18.81 -3.26 -26.54
CA THR A 153 18.33 -1.96 -27.03
C THR A 153 16.92 -1.66 -26.52
N GLY A 154 16.03 -2.64 -26.50
CA GLY A 154 14.67 -2.48 -25.96
C GLY A 154 14.59 -2.32 -24.43
N THR A 155 15.60 -2.83 -23.70
CA THR A 155 15.61 -2.77 -22.22
C THR A 155 16.48 -1.64 -21.68
N ARG A 156 17.45 -1.14 -22.46
CA ARG A 156 18.46 -0.16 -22.00
C ARG A 156 17.82 1.15 -21.52
N GLU A 157 16.90 1.71 -22.30
CA GLU A 157 16.19 2.93 -21.91
C GLU A 157 15.44 2.74 -20.58
N PHE A 158 14.86 1.58 -20.37
CA PHE A 158 14.15 1.26 -19.14
C PHE A 158 15.08 1.12 -17.93
N TYR A 159 16.24 0.50 -18.07
CA TYR A 159 17.15 0.22 -16.94
C TYR A 159 18.19 1.32 -16.69
N ASP A 160 18.59 2.09 -17.70
CA ASP A 160 19.64 3.12 -17.55
C ASP A 160 19.11 4.44 -16.96
N ILE A 161 17.81 4.70 -17.05
CA ILE A 161 17.21 5.94 -16.54
C ILE A 161 16.75 5.73 -15.10
N TYR A 162 17.59 6.11 -14.14
CA TYR A 162 17.22 6.19 -12.74
C TYR A 162 18.02 7.29 -12.03
N ASP A 163 17.38 7.96 -11.09
CA ASP A 163 17.99 8.91 -10.17
C ASP A 163 17.64 8.52 -8.73
N CYS A 164 18.64 8.05 -7.99
CA CYS A 164 18.51 7.66 -6.59
C CYS A 164 19.20 8.64 -5.63
N THR A 165 19.55 9.83 -6.09
CA THR A 165 20.09 10.89 -5.22
C THR A 165 19.04 11.44 -4.28
N GLN A 166 17.76 11.37 -4.68
CA GLN A 166 16.59 11.77 -3.90
C GLN A 166 15.49 10.70 -3.98
N PRO A 167 15.58 9.61 -3.21
CA PRO A 167 14.57 8.56 -3.24
C PRO A 167 13.24 9.06 -2.67
N ILE A 168 12.16 8.35 -2.97
CA ILE A 168 10.88 8.49 -2.26
C ILE A 168 10.96 7.62 -1.01
N LEU A 169 10.83 8.24 0.17
CA LEU A 169 10.83 7.54 1.45
C LEU A 169 9.42 7.09 1.79
N ILE A 170 9.23 5.79 2.06
CA ILE A 170 7.95 5.24 2.52
C ILE A 170 8.13 4.63 3.90
N TYR A 171 7.35 5.09 4.86
CA TYR A 171 7.33 4.52 6.20
C TYR A 171 6.52 3.23 6.23
N ALA A 172 7.11 2.17 6.78
CA ALA A 172 6.56 0.84 6.96
C ALA A 172 6.78 0.36 8.40
N GLY A 173 6.36 -0.87 8.72
CA GLY A 173 6.56 -1.47 10.05
C GLY A 173 5.60 -0.93 11.12
N THR A 174 4.43 -0.49 10.72
CA THR A 174 3.45 0.09 11.64
C THR A 174 2.65 -0.96 12.43
N ASN A 175 2.67 -2.22 12.00
CA ASN A 175 1.92 -3.36 12.58
C ASN A 175 0.41 -3.12 12.78
N TRP A 176 -0.16 -2.10 12.14
CA TRP A 176 -1.56 -1.75 12.27
C TRP A 176 -2.45 -2.67 11.41
N THR A 177 -3.62 -3.02 11.96
CA THR A 177 -4.70 -3.73 11.25
C THR A 177 -4.22 -4.90 10.39
N HIS A 178 -3.52 -5.86 11.02
CA HIS A 178 -3.00 -7.06 10.33
C HIS A 178 -2.03 -6.73 9.17
N ASN A 179 -1.16 -5.74 9.37
CA ASN A 179 -0.14 -5.28 8.41
C ASN A 179 -0.71 -4.73 7.08
N ILE A 180 -1.96 -4.28 7.06
CA ILE A 180 -2.56 -3.78 5.83
C ILE A 180 -1.88 -2.49 5.34
N ALA A 181 -1.43 -1.63 6.26
CA ALA A 181 -0.68 -0.43 5.93
C ALA A 181 0.65 -0.76 5.23
N ASP A 182 1.35 -1.80 5.71
CA ASP A 182 2.60 -2.26 5.09
C ASP A 182 2.34 -2.91 3.73
N THR A 183 1.22 -3.62 3.56
CA THR A 183 0.79 -4.13 2.24
C THR A 183 0.54 -2.99 1.26
N PHE A 184 -0.07 -1.90 1.70
CA PHE A 184 -0.29 -0.72 0.85
C PHE A 184 1.02 0.02 0.54
N ALA A 185 1.89 0.17 1.54
CA ALA A 185 3.22 0.74 1.36
C ALA A 185 4.03 -0.03 0.32
N GLY A 186 4.05 -1.37 0.43
CA GLY A 186 4.68 -2.25 -0.54
C GLY A 186 4.06 -2.14 -1.94
N GLY A 187 2.73 -2.19 -2.05
CA GLY A 187 2.03 -2.05 -3.32
C GLY A 187 2.29 -0.70 -4.02
N LEU A 188 2.27 0.40 -3.27
CA LEU A 188 2.59 1.73 -3.81
C LEU A 188 4.06 1.85 -4.18
N GLY A 189 4.96 1.35 -3.33
CA GLY A 189 6.40 1.44 -3.58
C GLY A 189 6.81 0.62 -4.80
N ASN A 190 6.36 -0.61 -4.93
CA ASN A 190 6.62 -1.44 -6.12
C ASN A 190 6.10 -0.74 -7.40
N ALA A 191 4.92 -0.12 -7.34
CA ALA A 191 4.38 0.64 -8.45
C ALA A 191 5.20 1.89 -8.79
N LEU A 192 5.73 2.60 -7.79
CA LEU A 192 6.64 3.72 -8.00
C LEU A 192 7.96 3.25 -8.63
N GLU A 193 8.51 2.13 -8.20
CA GLU A 193 9.70 1.52 -8.79
C GLU A 193 9.44 1.10 -10.24
N GLU A 194 8.30 0.52 -10.55
CA GLU A 194 7.89 0.17 -11.92
C GLU A 194 7.79 1.41 -12.82
N LEU A 195 7.38 2.57 -12.25
CA LEU A 195 7.39 3.87 -12.92
C LEU A 195 8.77 4.56 -12.90
N GLY A 196 9.83 3.85 -12.49
CA GLY A 196 11.20 4.31 -12.55
C GLY A 196 11.64 5.23 -11.42
N GLN A 197 10.93 5.21 -10.30
CA GLN A 197 11.34 5.96 -9.13
C GLN A 197 12.24 5.11 -8.22
N CYS A 198 13.16 5.74 -7.51
CA CYS A 198 13.85 5.09 -6.41
C CYS A 198 13.01 5.17 -5.16
N VAL A 199 12.76 4.05 -4.52
CA VAL A 199 11.99 3.96 -3.27
C VAL A 199 12.89 3.45 -2.15
N GLU A 200 12.74 4.03 -0.98
CA GLU A 200 13.39 3.57 0.25
C GLU A 200 12.32 3.29 1.30
N TYR A 201 12.32 2.08 1.83
CA TYR A 201 11.40 1.70 2.89
C TYR A 201 12.06 1.90 4.26
N ALA A 202 11.42 2.69 5.10
CA ALA A 202 11.83 2.89 6.48
C ALA A 202 10.97 2.02 7.40
N ASP A 203 11.48 0.87 7.78
CA ASP A 203 10.86 0.05 8.82
C ASP A 203 11.01 0.74 10.18
N MET A 204 9.88 1.18 10.74
CA MET A 204 9.80 1.91 12.01
C MET A 204 9.50 1.00 13.20
N SER A 205 9.45 -0.32 13.02
CA SER A 205 9.26 -1.28 14.12
C SER A 205 10.44 -1.32 15.10
N GLU A 206 11.65 -0.96 14.62
CA GLU A 206 12.87 -0.98 15.42
C GLU A 206 13.61 0.37 15.38
N ALA A 207 14.04 0.85 16.54
CA ALA A 207 14.85 2.06 16.74
C ALA A 207 14.35 3.31 15.97
N PRO A 208 13.04 3.67 16.06
CA PRO A 208 12.47 4.74 15.26
C PRO A 208 13.18 6.08 15.44
N ASP A 209 13.56 6.46 16.66
CA ASP A 209 14.19 7.76 16.94
C ASP A 209 15.53 7.93 16.22
N LYS A 210 16.35 6.88 16.19
CA LYS A 210 17.65 6.91 15.50
C LYS A 210 17.48 7.02 13.99
N LYS A 211 16.54 6.26 13.43
CA LYS A 211 16.22 6.31 11.98
C LYS A 211 15.71 7.68 11.58
N LEU A 212 14.82 8.29 12.37
CA LEU A 212 14.32 9.64 12.12
C LEU A 212 15.43 10.68 12.14
N GLU A 213 16.37 10.59 13.07
CA GLU A 213 17.52 11.49 13.14
C GLU A 213 18.43 11.37 11.90
N ASP A 214 18.59 10.17 11.36
CA ASP A 214 19.37 9.93 10.15
C ASP A 214 18.62 10.44 8.90
N TYR A 215 17.32 10.20 8.79
CA TYR A 215 16.49 10.67 7.67
C TYR A 215 16.37 12.20 7.64
N SER A 216 16.27 12.87 8.78
CA SER A 216 16.14 14.33 8.83
C SER A 216 17.33 15.07 8.17
N LYS A 217 18.47 14.40 8.02
CA LYS A 217 19.70 14.95 7.41
C LYS A 217 19.82 14.66 5.91
N ARG A 218 18.87 13.93 5.33
CA ARG A 218 18.91 13.46 3.94
C ARG A 218 17.94 14.21 3.04
N ARG A 219 18.18 14.13 1.74
CA ARG A 219 17.27 14.67 0.72
C ARG A 219 16.41 13.56 0.15
N PHE A 220 15.13 13.87 -0.04
CA PHE A 220 14.15 12.97 -0.62
C PHE A 220 13.38 13.67 -1.74
N LYS A 221 12.84 12.91 -2.67
CA LYS A 221 11.89 13.40 -3.67
C LYS A 221 10.51 13.64 -3.05
N ALA A 222 10.09 12.74 -2.16
CA ALA A 222 8.90 12.84 -1.33
C ALA A 222 9.02 11.93 -0.10
N VAL A 223 8.20 12.15 0.92
CA VAL A 223 8.07 11.31 2.11
C VAL A 223 6.61 10.86 2.25
N ILE A 224 6.38 9.57 2.44
CA ILE A 224 5.04 8.97 2.46
C ILE A 224 4.84 8.21 3.77
N GLY A 225 3.74 8.46 4.46
CA GLY A 225 3.27 7.71 5.63
C GLY A 225 1.91 7.06 5.37
N MET A 226 1.82 5.74 5.51
CA MET A 226 0.58 4.98 5.38
C MET A 226 -0.08 4.80 6.75
N GLY A 227 -0.91 5.76 7.19
CA GLY A 227 -1.48 5.76 8.53
C GLY A 227 -0.41 5.84 9.63
N ALA A 228 0.78 6.33 9.30
CA ALA A 228 1.93 6.32 10.18
C ALA A 228 2.06 7.66 10.91
N ASP A 229 1.81 7.66 12.22
CA ASP A 229 1.92 8.84 13.09
C ASP A 229 3.35 9.37 13.22
N VAL A 230 4.33 8.65 12.68
CA VAL A 230 5.74 9.04 12.62
C VAL A 230 5.96 10.41 11.99
N LEU A 231 5.09 10.82 11.05
CA LEU A 231 5.16 12.14 10.42
C LEU A 231 4.90 13.28 11.42
N PHE A 232 4.23 13.01 12.54
CA PHE A 232 3.84 14.00 13.54
C PHE A 232 4.75 14.04 14.77
N ILE A 233 5.87 13.30 14.76
CA ILE A 233 6.83 13.31 15.86
C ILE A 233 7.48 14.67 15.99
N ARG A 234 7.51 15.19 17.24
CA ARG A 234 8.10 16.48 17.59
C ARG A 234 9.38 16.31 18.39
N ARG A 235 10.31 17.22 18.17
CA ARG A 235 11.49 17.39 19.02
C ARG A 235 11.10 18.06 20.36
N GLU A 236 12.00 18.04 21.34
CA GLU A 236 11.81 18.70 22.64
C GLU A 236 11.47 20.20 22.51
N ASN A 237 11.96 20.87 21.47
CA ASN A 237 11.67 22.28 21.18
C ASN A 237 10.29 22.52 20.51
N GLY A 238 9.48 21.46 20.35
CA GLY A 238 8.14 21.53 19.77
C GLY A 238 8.07 21.50 18.25
N ARG A 239 9.20 21.56 17.52
CA ARG A 239 9.23 21.47 16.05
C ARG A 239 9.07 20.02 15.59
N PHE A 240 8.43 19.82 14.45
CA PHE A 240 8.38 18.49 13.85
C PHE A 240 9.76 18.06 13.34
N VAL A 241 10.10 16.80 13.54
CA VAL A 241 11.32 16.23 12.97
C VAL A 241 11.32 16.37 11.45
N HIS A 242 10.16 16.19 10.82
CA HIS A 242 9.99 16.25 9.38
C HIS A 242 10.07 17.66 8.77
N ASP A 243 10.05 18.73 9.59
CA ASP A 243 10.29 20.09 9.10
C ASP A 243 11.73 20.29 8.60
N GLU A 244 12.66 19.42 9.02
CA GLU A 244 14.04 19.42 8.55
C GLU A 244 14.18 18.80 7.14
N ILE A 245 13.16 18.09 6.67
CA ILE A 245 13.08 17.52 5.33
C ILE A 245 12.28 18.47 4.44
N THR A 246 12.92 19.07 3.43
CA THR A 246 12.26 20.03 2.53
C THR A 246 11.28 19.41 1.54
N ALA A 247 11.39 18.10 1.26
CA ALA A 247 10.53 17.38 0.33
C ALA A 247 9.05 17.43 0.72
N PRO A 248 8.11 17.37 -0.25
CA PRO A 248 6.69 17.22 0.03
C PRO A 248 6.43 15.91 0.79
N LYS A 249 5.48 15.97 1.72
CA LYS A 249 5.10 14.87 2.58
C LYS A 249 3.64 14.51 2.35
N TYR A 250 3.35 13.20 2.34
CA TYR A 250 2.01 12.69 2.11
C TYR A 250 1.62 11.73 3.22
N TYR A 251 0.51 12.04 3.89
CA TYR A 251 -0.07 11.22 4.93
C TYR A 251 -1.34 10.56 4.42
N PHE A 252 -1.29 9.27 4.11
CA PHE A 252 -2.47 8.49 3.79
C PHE A 252 -3.28 8.21 5.04
N TYR A 253 -4.55 8.61 5.03
CA TYR A 253 -5.50 8.34 6.10
C TYR A 253 -6.76 7.67 5.55
N PHE A 254 -7.16 6.55 6.15
CA PHE A 254 -8.17 5.64 5.59
C PHE A 254 -9.52 5.67 6.30
N ASP A 255 -9.63 6.34 7.45
CA ASP A 255 -10.86 6.49 8.22
C ASP A 255 -11.41 7.92 8.15
N HIS A 256 -12.54 8.18 8.83
CA HIS A 256 -13.09 9.53 8.90
C HIS A 256 -12.13 10.47 9.66
N PRO A 257 -11.79 11.66 9.11
CA PRO A 257 -10.78 12.55 9.68
C PRO A 257 -11.05 13.00 11.11
N ILE A 258 -12.31 12.96 11.56
CA ILE A 258 -12.67 13.32 12.92
C ILE A 258 -11.97 12.49 14.01
N TRP A 259 -11.55 11.27 13.69
CA TRP A 259 -10.91 10.36 14.65
C TRP A 259 -9.40 10.56 14.78
N THR A 260 -8.79 11.31 13.87
CA THR A 260 -7.34 11.55 13.88
C THR A 260 -7.03 12.80 14.69
N ARG A 261 -6.46 12.59 15.89
CA ARG A 261 -6.05 13.68 16.76
C ARG A 261 -5.02 14.59 16.10
N GLU A 262 -4.07 13.98 15.39
CA GLU A 262 -2.96 14.65 14.72
C GLU A 262 -3.46 15.69 13.69
N LEU A 263 -4.54 15.40 12.99
CA LEU A 263 -5.15 16.35 12.03
C LEU A 263 -6.04 17.37 12.71
N ARG A 264 -6.68 17.01 13.82
CA ARG A 264 -7.69 17.84 14.50
C ARG A 264 -7.07 18.88 15.41
N ASP A 265 -6.10 18.49 16.21
CA ASP A 265 -5.68 19.25 17.39
C ASP A 265 -4.37 20.02 17.18
N GLN A 266 -3.72 19.95 16.02
CA GLN A 266 -2.40 20.56 15.83
C GLN A 266 -2.13 21.03 14.41
N GLU A 267 -1.10 21.88 14.29
CA GLU A 267 -0.51 22.20 13.00
C GLU A 267 0.11 20.96 12.37
N LEU A 268 0.20 20.94 11.04
CA LEU A 268 0.88 19.89 10.31
C LEU A 268 2.36 20.24 10.10
N PRO A 269 3.23 19.22 9.89
CA PRO A 269 4.56 19.45 9.36
C PRO A 269 4.51 20.26 8.06
N HIS A 270 5.52 21.09 7.84
CA HIS A 270 5.63 21.88 6.63
C HIS A 270 5.57 21.00 5.37
N ASN A 271 4.89 21.44 4.33
CA ASN A 271 4.68 20.72 3.07
C ASN A 271 4.05 19.32 3.23
N LEU A 272 3.15 19.13 4.19
CA LEU A 272 2.40 17.91 4.35
C LEU A 272 1.00 18.05 3.76
N SER A 273 0.62 17.13 2.87
CA SER A 273 -0.73 16.95 2.34
C SER A 273 -1.34 15.64 2.82
N VAL A 274 -2.61 15.66 3.21
CA VAL A 274 -3.35 14.46 3.62
C VAL A 274 -3.98 13.81 2.39
N LEU A 275 -3.74 12.51 2.21
CA LEU A 275 -4.37 11.71 1.16
C LEU A 275 -5.49 10.87 1.74
N VAL A 276 -6.68 10.97 1.15
CA VAL A 276 -7.89 10.35 1.68
C VAL A 276 -8.63 9.53 0.64
N LEU A 277 -9.38 8.54 1.09
CA LEU A 277 -10.12 7.59 0.24
C LEU A 277 -11.54 8.05 -0.12
N ASP A 278 -12.01 9.17 0.43
CA ASP A 278 -13.36 9.71 0.22
C ASP A 278 -13.27 11.22 -0.08
N ARG A 279 -13.95 11.68 -1.13
CA ARG A 279 -13.94 13.10 -1.54
C ARG A 279 -14.56 14.02 -0.48
N ASN A 280 -15.48 13.50 0.36
CA ASN A 280 -16.02 14.28 1.47
C ASN A 280 -15.00 14.46 2.58
N TYR A 281 -14.10 13.51 2.79
CA TYR A 281 -13.00 13.66 3.77
C TYR A 281 -12.01 14.74 3.35
N GLU A 282 -11.71 14.84 2.05
CA GLU A 282 -10.93 15.96 1.51
C GLU A 282 -11.61 17.31 1.85
N LYS A 283 -12.92 17.42 1.57
CA LYS A 283 -13.71 18.63 1.89
C LYS A 283 -13.74 18.90 3.40
N PHE A 284 -13.91 17.85 4.21
CA PHE A 284 -13.93 17.97 5.67
C PHE A 284 -12.62 18.53 6.21
N ILE A 285 -11.47 17.97 5.82
CA ILE A 285 -10.15 18.42 6.25
C ILE A 285 -9.91 19.88 5.86
N LYS A 286 -10.18 20.24 4.60
CA LYS A 286 -10.02 21.62 4.10
C LYS A 286 -10.92 22.62 4.83
N ASN A 287 -12.18 22.26 5.05
CA ASN A 287 -13.18 23.19 5.60
C ASN A 287 -13.06 23.37 7.12
N TYR A 288 -12.80 22.30 7.86
CA TYR A 288 -12.81 22.33 9.32
C TYR A 288 -11.41 22.44 9.94
N TYR A 289 -10.39 21.83 9.32
CA TYR A 289 -9.02 21.89 9.84
C TYR A 289 -8.15 22.93 9.12
N GLY A 290 -8.52 23.33 7.90
CA GLY A 290 -7.71 24.25 7.09
C GLY A 290 -6.44 23.61 6.52
N HIS A 291 -6.33 22.30 6.54
CA HIS A 291 -5.15 21.57 6.08
C HIS A 291 -5.23 21.18 4.60
N PRO A 292 -4.09 21.10 3.90
CA PRO A 292 -4.03 20.54 2.55
C PRO A 292 -4.47 19.08 2.56
N ALA A 293 -5.42 18.75 1.68
CA ALA A 293 -5.89 17.39 1.51
C ALA A 293 -6.20 17.11 0.04
N ARG A 294 -6.03 15.86 -0.40
CA ARG A 294 -6.30 15.41 -1.77
C ARG A 294 -6.94 14.02 -1.76
N PHE A 295 -7.87 13.81 -2.67
CA PHE A 295 -8.47 12.50 -2.87
C PHE A 295 -7.51 11.58 -3.61
N LEU A 296 -7.09 10.50 -2.95
CA LEU A 296 -6.33 9.40 -3.54
C LEU A 296 -6.70 8.10 -2.81
N PRO A 297 -7.71 7.35 -3.30
CA PRO A 297 -8.15 6.13 -2.62
C PRO A 297 -7.10 5.02 -2.77
N PRO A 298 -7.08 4.01 -1.88
CA PRO A 298 -6.22 2.85 -2.01
C PRO A 298 -6.53 2.08 -3.30
N ALA A 299 -5.65 1.17 -3.67
CA ALA A 299 -5.75 0.36 -4.87
C ALA A 299 -5.75 -1.14 -4.55
N GLY A 300 -5.95 -1.96 -5.57
CA GLY A 300 -5.80 -3.41 -5.48
C GLY A 300 -4.43 -3.86 -6.01
N SER A 301 -4.04 -5.06 -5.58
CA SER A 301 -2.86 -5.76 -6.07
C SER A 301 -3.17 -6.52 -7.36
N THR A 302 -2.25 -6.41 -8.32
CA THR A 302 -2.30 -7.19 -9.57
C THR A 302 -1.68 -8.57 -9.43
N GLU A 303 -1.13 -8.91 -8.24
CA GLU A 303 -0.67 -10.27 -7.97
C GLU A 303 -1.81 -11.26 -8.15
N ALA A 304 -1.62 -12.25 -9.03
CA ALA A 304 -2.62 -13.28 -9.27
C ALA A 304 -2.49 -14.37 -8.21
N ALA A 305 -3.58 -14.69 -7.55
CA ALA A 305 -3.65 -15.82 -6.60
C ALA A 305 -3.74 -17.20 -7.29
N GLY A 306 -3.43 -17.30 -8.58
CA GLY A 306 -3.54 -18.54 -9.36
C GLY A 306 -4.96 -18.81 -9.89
N ASP A 307 -5.10 -19.93 -10.63
CA ASP A 307 -6.39 -20.39 -11.18
C ASP A 307 -7.08 -21.31 -10.16
N GLU A 308 -7.54 -20.69 -9.05
CA GLU A 308 -8.20 -21.37 -7.95
C GLU A 308 -9.67 -21.73 -8.27
N GLU A 309 -10.11 -22.91 -7.83
CA GLU A 309 -11.51 -23.27 -7.90
C GLU A 309 -12.35 -22.34 -7.00
N ARG A 310 -13.44 -21.76 -7.53
CA ARG A 310 -14.37 -20.90 -6.77
C ARG A 310 -15.15 -21.68 -5.72
N SER A 311 -14.50 -22.01 -4.62
CA SER A 311 -15.03 -22.84 -3.53
C SER A 311 -16.00 -22.08 -2.61
N TYR A 312 -15.94 -20.75 -2.54
CA TYR A 312 -16.84 -19.94 -1.74
C TYR A 312 -17.95 -19.32 -2.59
N GLY A 313 -19.22 -19.44 -2.15
CA GLY A 313 -20.35 -18.78 -2.79
C GLY A 313 -20.28 -17.27 -2.62
N ILE A 314 -20.24 -16.81 -1.38
CA ILE A 314 -20.06 -15.40 -1.02
C ILE A 314 -19.20 -15.28 0.23
N ILE A 315 -18.29 -14.31 0.22
CA ILE A 315 -17.37 -14.00 1.32
C ILE A 315 -17.58 -12.59 1.84
N PHE A 316 -17.15 -12.35 3.08
CA PHE A 316 -16.98 -11.03 3.66
C PHE A 316 -15.64 -10.97 4.44
N LEU A 317 -14.71 -10.11 4.01
CA LEU A 317 -13.47 -9.85 4.73
C LEU A 317 -13.65 -8.65 5.64
N GLY A 318 -13.67 -8.91 6.93
CA GLY A 318 -13.83 -7.89 7.96
C GLY A 318 -14.34 -8.46 9.27
N ARG A 319 -14.06 -7.74 10.34
CA ARG A 319 -14.48 -8.11 11.69
C ARG A 319 -15.94 -7.76 11.96
N TYR A 320 -16.53 -8.40 12.95
CA TYR A 320 -17.81 -8.00 13.51
C TYR A 320 -17.66 -6.70 14.31
N TYR A 321 -18.57 -5.77 14.13
CA TYR A 321 -18.70 -4.58 14.97
C TYR A 321 -19.94 -4.69 15.85
N GLY A 322 -19.75 -4.72 17.15
CA GLY A 322 -20.86 -4.60 18.09
C GLY A 322 -21.58 -3.26 17.91
N THR A 323 -22.91 -3.30 17.97
CA THR A 323 -23.70 -2.07 17.95
C THR A 323 -24.04 -1.66 19.38
N ARG A 324 -23.40 -0.62 19.87
CA ARG A 324 -23.70 -0.01 21.18
C ARG A 324 -24.60 1.21 21.07
N LEU A 325 -25.19 1.47 19.90
CA LEU A 325 -25.95 2.69 19.64
C LEU A 325 -27.06 2.93 20.67
N THR A 326 -27.82 1.89 21.02
CA THR A 326 -28.91 1.99 22.01
C THR A 326 -28.37 2.32 23.40
N GLU A 327 -27.23 1.76 23.78
CA GLU A 327 -26.57 2.01 25.07
C GLU A 327 -26.07 3.43 25.15
N ILE A 328 -25.34 3.89 24.11
CA ILE A 328 -24.83 5.26 24.00
C ILE A 328 -25.98 6.28 24.11
N LEU A 329 -27.06 6.07 23.36
CA LEU A 329 -28.22 6.97 23.42
C LEU A 329 -28.90 6.96 24.78
N ARG A 330 -28.94 5.84 25.49
CA ARG A 330 -29.48 5.74 26.83
C ARG A 330 -28.62 6.53 27.83
N GLU A 331 -27.32 6.35 27.74
CA GLU A 331 -26.35 7.06 28.57
C GLU A 331 -26.46 8.58 28.38
N ILE A 332 -26.39 9.07 27.13
CA ILE A 332 -26.50 10.49 26.82
C ILE A 332 -27.80 11.09 27.34
N ARG A 333 -28.92 10.38 27.21
CA ARG A 333 -30.21 10.83 27.74
C ARG A 333 -30.27 10.88 29.27
N SER A 334 -29.41 10.12 29.96
CA SER A 334 -29.34 10.17 31.42
C SER A 334 -28.66 11.45 31.92
N TYR A 335 -27.74 12.02 31.11
CA TYR A 335 -27.02 13.25 31.46
C TYR A 335 -27.76 14.51 31.00
N ASP A 336 -28.20 14.58 29.75
CA ASP A 336 -28.89 15.76 29.19
C ASP A 336 -29.94 15.38 28.15
N ARG A 337 -31.20 15.79 28.43
CA ARG A 337 -32.31 15.56 27.51
C ARG A 337 -32.19 16.32 26.20
N LYS A 338 -31.55 17.52 26.18
CA LYS A 338 -31.39 18.30 24.96
C LYS A 338 -30.51 17.57 23.95
N TRP A 339 -29.38 17.04 24.40
CA TRP A 339 -28.53 16.21 23.58
C TRP A 339 -29.24 14.96 23.06
N GLY A 340 -30.03 14.31 23.90
CA GLY A 340 -30.84 13.17 23.49
C GLY A 340 -31.80 13.48 22.34
N TYR A 341 -32.43 14.65 22.32
CA TYR A 341 -33.31 15.08 21.22
C TYR A 341 -32.51 15.39 19.95
N LEU A 342 -31.41 16.11 20.06
CA LEU A 342 -30.53 16.41 18.94
C LEU A 342 -30.00 15.14 18.28
N LEU A 343 -29.45 14.22 19.06
CA LEU A 343 -28.88 12.98 18.54
C LEU A 343 -29.90 12.04 17.92
N ASN A 344 -31.15 12.01 18.46
CA ASN A 344 -32.23 11.30 17.78
C ASN A 344 -32.56 11.92 16.41
N ARG A 345 -32.54 13.25 16.29
CA ARG A 345 -32.74 13.95 15.03
C ARG A 345 -31.60 13.67 14.05
N TYR A 346 -30.37 13.70 14.55
CA TYR A 346 -29.16 13.36 13.79
C TYR A 346 -29.26 11.95 13.20
N ILE A 347 -29.59 10.94 14.01
CA ILE A 347 -29.78 9.57 13.54
C ILE A 347 -30.94 9.48 12.53
N LEU A 348 -32.02 10.22 12.77
CA LEU A 348 -33.15 10.25 11.84
C LEU A 348 -32.72 10.77 10.47
N TYR A 349 -31.94 11.84 10.40
CA TYR A 349 -31.43 12.41 9.15
C TYR A 349 -30.51 11.44 8.43
N MET A 350 -29.52 10.87 9.11
CA MET A 350 -28.64 9.83 8.51
C MET A 350 -29.40 8.62 7.98
N ARG A 351 -30.57 8.28 8.57
CA ARG A 351 -31.41 7.16 8.10
C ARG A 351 -32.37 7.56 6.97
N GLN A 352 -32.80 8.84 6.94
CA GLN A 352 -33.64 9.37 5.87
C GLN A 352 -32.86 9.54 4.58
N ASP A 353 -31.63 10.00 4.69
CA ASP A 353 -30.72 10.14 3.55
C ASP A 353 -29.39 9.40 3.83
N LEU A 354 -29.22 8.25 3.19
CA LEU A 354 -28.00 7.44 3.35
C LEU A 354 -26.82 7.97 2.55
N SER A 355 -27.02 8.96 1.67
CA SER A 355 -25.96 9.65 0.92
C SER A 355 -25.41 10.85 1.67
N GLU A 356 -26.17 11.38 2.65
CA GLU A 356 -25.74 12.51 3.48
C GLU A 356 -24.54 12.11 4.35
N THR A 357 -23.56 13.02 4.45
CA THR A 357 -22.40 12.78 5.31
C THR A 357 -22.79 12.89 6.79
N PRO A 358 -22.06 12.21 7.69
CA PRO A 358 -22.35 12.32 9.13
C PRO A 358 -22.27 13.74 9.66
N GLU A 359 -21.28 14.52 9.23
CA GLU A 359 -21.09 15.91 9.63
C GLU A 359 -22.21 16.82 9.16
N ASP A 360 -22.68 16.67 7.92
CA ASP A 360 -23.80 17.49 7.41
C ASP A 360 -25.11 17.15 8.11
N ALA A 361 -25.37 15.85 8.33
CA ALA A 361 -26.53 15.43 9.11
C ALA A 361 -26.50 15.95 10.56
N PHE A 362 -25.31 15.97 11.19
CA PHE A 362 -25.13 16.53 12.53
C PHE A 362 -25.35 18.04 12.56
N LYS A 363 -24.77 18.75 11.59
CA LYS A 363 -24.96 20.20 11.43
C LYS A 363 -26.43 20.54 11.23
N ARG A 364 -27.11 19.87 10.33
CA ARG A 364 -28.55 20.06 10.06
C ARG A 364 -29.42 19.76 11.29
N ALA A 365 -29.07 18.75 12.07
CA ALA A 365 -29.76 18.44 13.33
C ALA A 365 -29.58 19.56 14.38
N SER A 366 -28.38 20.12 14.46
CA SER A 366 -28.06 21.24 15.35
C SER A 366 -28.82 22.51 14.95
N GLU A 367 -28.82 22.84 13.67
CA GLU A 367 -29.56 24.00 13.11
C GLU A 367 -31.08 23.92 13.37
N TYR A 368 -31.65 22.69 13.31
CA TYR A 368 -33.05 22.46 13.62
C TYR A 368 -33.41 22.88 15.06
N TYR A 369 -32.48 22.77 16.00
CA TYR A 369 -32.64 23.21 17.38
C TYR A 369 -32.09 24.62 17.65
N GLY A 370 -31.72 25.36 16.60
CA GLY A 370 -31.20 26.73 16.71
C GLY A 370 -29.78 26.77 17.29
N ILE A 371 -29.01 25.69 17.22
CA ILE A 371 -27.63 25.61 17.69
C ILE A 371 -26.71 25.95 16.52
N THR A 372 -25.86 26.95 16.73
CA THR A 372 -24.79 27.33 15.80
C THR A 372 -23.45 27.16 16.49
N TYR A 373 -22.42 26.80 15.72
CA TYR A 373 -21.06 26.54 16.20
C TYR A 373 -20.05 27.39 15.46
N THR A 374 -18.96 27.78 16.12
CA THR A 374 -17.71 28.07 15.40
C THR A 374 -17.19 26.79 14.78
N LYS A 375 -16.14 26.85 13.95
CA LYS A 375 -15.55 25.65 13.36
C LYS A 375 -14.98 24.72 14.45
N GLU A 376 -14.30 25.30 15.41
CA GLU A 376 -13.67 24.59 16.53
C GLU A 376 -14.74 23.91 17.40
N GLU A 377 -15.76 24.64 17.80
CA GLU A 377 -16.89 24.09 18.58
C GLU A 377 -17.61 22.96 17.84
N PHE A 378 -17.77 23.10 16.52
CA PHE A 378 -18.37 22.04 15.70
C PHE A 378 -17.52 20.78 15.72
N VAL A 379 -16.21 20.88 15.48
CA VAL A 379 -15.29 19.76 15.46
C VAL A 379 -15.27 19.04 16.81
N GLU A 380 -15.13 19.78 17.90
CA GLU A 380 -15.14 19.20 19.26
C GLU A 380 -16.45 18.47 19.58
N THR A 381 -17.58 19.13 19.26
CA THR A 381 -18.90 18.55 19.53
C THR A 381 -19.18 17.33 18.65
N PHE A 382 -18.84 17.42 17.36
CA PHE A 382 -19.00 16.32 16.43
C PHE A 382 -18.11 15.13 16.78
N PHE A 383 -16.87 15.40 17.21
CA PHE A 383 -15.98 14.35 17.73
C PHE A 383 -16.56 13.65 18.95
N ALA A 384 -17.08 14.41 19.93
CA ALA A 384 -17.69 13.84 21.13
C ALA A 384 -18.84 12.87 20.81
N PHE A 385 -19.53 13.06 19.68
CA PHE A 385 -20.65 12.23 19.24
C PHE A 385 -20.33 11.34 18.03
N SER A 386 -19.07 11.24 17.61
CA SER A 386 -18.65 10.47 16.43
C SER A 386 -18.98 8.97 16.56
N ASN A 387 -19.01 8.43 17.77
CA ASN A 387 -19.43 7.05 18.03
C ASN A 387 -20.89 6.76 17.59
N ILE A 388 -21.72 7.78 17.41
CA ILE A 388 -23.11 7.61 16.95
C ILE A 388 -23.13 7.15 15.50
N PHE A 389 -22.40 7.80 14.59
CA PHE A 389 -22.39 7.35 13.21
C PHE A 389 -21.59 6.06 13.02
N ALA A 390 -20.52 5.84 13.81
CA ALA A 390 -19.82 4.56 13.82
C ALA A 390 -20.75 3.42 14.27
N GLY A 391 -21.57 3.64 15.31
CA GLY A 391 -22.58 2.69 15.76
C GLY A 391 -23.66 2.45 14.72
N LEU A 392 -24.11 3.48 13.99
CA LEU A 392 -25.07 3.36 12.91
C LEU A 392 -24.49 2.59 11.72
N ALA A 393 -23.23 2.80 11.38
CA ALA A 393 -22.54 2.02 10.36
C ALA A 393 -22.45 0.54 10.74
N GLY A 394 -22.11 0.22 11.99
CA GLY A 394 -22.14 -1.15 12.51
C GLY A 394 -23.55 -1.77 12.45
N TYR A 395 -24.58 -0.99 12.78
CA TYR A 395 -25.97 -1.42 12.65
C TYR A 395 -26.32 -1.84 11.21
N TYR A 396 -26.01 -1.01 10.21
CA TYR A 396 -26.29 -1.35 8.81
C TYR A 396 -25.46 -2.54 8.33
N ARG A 397 -24.18 -2.64 8.74
CA ARG A 397 -23.35 -3.81 8.45
C ARG A 397 -24.01 -5.09 8.95
N ASN A 398 -24.47 -5.10 10.19
CA ASN A 398 -25.14 -6.25 10.75
C ASN A 398 -26.48 -6.56 10.03
N LYS A 399 -27.26 -5.53 9.66
CA LYS A 399 -28.50 -5.71 8.91
C LYS A 399 -28.29 -6.34 7.53
N VAL A 400 -27.23 -5.97 6.82
CA VAL A 400 -26.87 -6.61 5.54
C VAL A 400 -26.59 -8.09 5.74
N ILE A 401 -25.76 -8.41 6.72
CA ILE A 401 -25.35 -9.79 7.01
C ILE A 401 -26.56 -10.61 7.48
N GLU A 402 -27.35 -10.08 8.42
CA GLU A 402 -28.58 -10.73 8.90
C GLU A 402 -29.53 -11.07 7.76
N ALA A 403 -29.75 -10.13 6.81
CA ALA A 403 -30.66 -10.35 5.68
C ALA A 403 -30.20 -11.52 4.78
N LEU A 404 -28.90 -11.71 4.60
CA LEU A 404 -28.37 -12.86 3.85
C LEU A 404 -28.56 -14.17 4.61
N LEU A 405 -28.24 -14.19 5.90
CA LEU A 405 -28.35 -15.39 6.73
C LEU A 405 -29.81 -15.83 6.89
N GLU A 406 -30.76 -14.90 7.06
CA GLU A 406 -32.19 -15.15 7.14
C GLU A 406 -32.76 -15.70 5.84
N ALA A 407 -32.21 -15.32 4.70
CA ALA A 407 -32.59 -15.85 3.40
C ALA A 407 -31.94 -17.22 3.07
N GLY A 408 -31.20 -17.80 4.02
CA GLY A 408 -30.54 -19.09 3.85
C GLY A 408 -29.27 -19.07 3.00
N ILE A 409 -28.68 -17.90 2.78
CA ILE A 409 -27.43 -17.77 2.04
C ILE A 409 -26.25 -18.05 3.00
N THR A 410 -25.41 -19.02 2.63
CA THR A 410 -24.17 -19.31 3.39
C THR A 410 -23.14 -18.23 3.12
N LEU A 411 -22.80 -17.47 4.17
CA LEU A 411 -21.80 -16.42 4.15
C LEU A 411 -20.54 -16.88 4.88
N HIS A 412 -19.39 -16.84 4.18
CA HIS A 412 -18.07 -17.06 4.76
C HIS A 412 -17.48 -15.72 5.21
N VAL A 413 -17.20 -15.57 6.50
CA VAL A 413 -16.63 -14.35 7.07
C VAL A 413 -15.21 -14.61 7.55
N PHE A 414 -14.30 -13.67 7.25
CA PHE A 414 -12.89 -13.73 7.63
C PHE A 414 -12.60 -12.57 8.57
N GLY A 415 -12.36 -12.87 9.86
CA GLY A 415 -12.12 -11.87 10.91
C GLY A 415 -12.13 -12.46 12.31
N ASP A 416 -11.53 -11.80 13.25
CA ASP A 416 -11.23 -12.29 14.60
C ASP A 416 -12.37 -12.15 15.62
N THR A 417 -13.36 -11.26 15.40
CA THR A 417 -14.38 -10.88 16.39
C THR A 417 -15.76 -11.53 16.17
N TRP A 418 -15.90 -12.42 15.20
CA TRP A 418 -17.20 -13.03 14.86
C TRP A 418 -17.80 -13.90 15.96
N LYS A 419 -16.96 -14.44 16.86
CA LYS A 419 -17.40 -15.21 18.05
C LYS A 419 -18.21 -14.35 19.05
N GLU A 420 -18.05 -13.03 18.99
CA GLU A 420 -18.78 -12.08 19.82
C GLU A 420 -20.14 -11.66 19.22
N SER A 421 -20.38 -12.05 17.97
CA SER A 421 -21.59 -11.71 17.25
C SER A 421 -22.80 -12.51 17.74
N PRO A 422 -24.00 -11.90 17.88
CA PRO A 422 -25.25 -12.64 18.13
C PRO A 422 -25.63 -13.58 16.98
N MET A 423 -24.95 -13.49 15.85
CA MET A 423 -25.12 -14.39 14.69
C MET A 423 -24.23 -15.63 14.78
N TRP A 424 -23.29 -15.68 15.75
CA TRP A 424 -22.46 -16.86 15.97
C TRP A 424 -23.26 -18.13 16.17
N GLY A 425 -22.84 -19.22 15.53
CA GLY A 425 -23.51 -20.52 15.61
C GLY A 425 -24.70 -20.68 14.66
N ARG A 426 -25.08 -19.67 13.86
CA ARG A 426 -26.07 -19.87 12.78
C ARG A 426 -25.50 -20.80 11.70
N PRO A 427 -26.22 -21.81 11.20
CA PRO A 427 -25.68 -22.75 10.20
C PRO A 427 -25.20 -22.12 8.89
N THR A 428 -25.77 -20.95 8.55
CA THR A 428 -25.44 -20.20 7.34
C THR A 428 -24.26 -19.20 7.51
N LEU A 429 -23.71 -19.06 8.73
CA LEU A 429 -22.54 -18.23 9.00
C LEU A 429 -21.31 -19.12 9.23
N VAL A 430 -20.38 -19.13 8.28
CA VAL A 430 -19.12 -19.86 8.38
C VAL A 430 -18.01 -18.88 8.72
N CYS A 431 -17.43 -19.00 9.91
CA CYS A 431 -16.41 -18.09 10.41
C CYS A 431 -15.02 -18.67 10.20
N HIS A 432 -14.13 -17.84 9.66
CA HIS A 432 -12.71 -18.12 9.46
C HIS A 432 -11.88 -17.12 10.27
N GLU A 433 -10.64 -17.47 10.54
CA GLU A 433 -9.66 -16.55 11.13
C GLU A 433 -9.42 -15.35 10.23
N ALA A 434 -8.91 -14.26 10.81
CA ALA A 434 -8.49 -13.10 10.03
C ALA A 434 -7.32 -13.47 9.10
N VAL A 435 -7.30 -12.90 7.92
CA VAL A 435 -6.25 -13.13 6.91
C VAL A 435 -5.40 -11.90 6.72
N SER A 436 -4.13 -12.09 6.39
CA SER A 436 -3.21 -11.00 6.02
C SER A 436 -3.60 -10.39 4.66
N GLY A 437 -3.04 -9.23 4.33
CA GLY A 437 -3.33 -8.58 3.04
C GLY A 437 -3.02 -9.47 1.83
N LYS A 438 -1.94 -10.27 1.87
CA LYS A 438 -1.56 -11.19 0.80
C LYS A 438 -2.49 -12.40 0.74
N ASP A 439 -2.78 -13.03 1.88
CA ASP A 439 -3.67 -14.20 1.95
C ASP A 439 -5.11 -13.82 1.56
N ALA A 440 -5.51 -12.56 1.74
CA ALA A 440 -6.80 -12.06 1.30
C ALA A 440 -7.00 -12.19 -0.22
N LEU A 441 -5.94 -12.07 -1.02
CA LEU A 441 -6.03 -12.24 -2.49
C LEU A 441 -6.46 -13.66 -2.85
N GLU A 442 -5.93 -14.67 -2.18
CA GLU A 442 -6.34 -16.08 -2.37
C GLU A 442 -7.81 -16.30 -1.98
N VAL A 443 -8.25 -15.67 -0.89
CA VAL A 443 -9.67 -15.75 -0.48
C VAL A 443 -10.58 -15.11 -1.53
N TYR A 444 -10.21 -13.94 -2.09
CA TYR A 444 -10.96 -13.33 -3.20
C TYR A 444 -10.95 -14.22 -4.45
N ALA A 445 -9.81 -14.81 -4.81
CA ALA A 445 -9.69 -15.70 -5.97
C ALA A 445 -10.59 -16.94 -5.86
N ARG A 446 -10.85 -17.43 -4.64
CA ARG A 446 -11.71 -18.57 -4.36
C ARG A 446 -13.18 -18.22 -4.17
N ALA A 447 -13.55 -16.94 -4.24
CA ALA A 447 -14.93 -16.48 -4.03
C ALA A 447 -15.65 -16.20 -5.35
N LYS A 448 -16.90 -16.64 -5.45
CA LYS A 448 -17.80 -16.24 -6.54
C LYS A 448 -18.24 -14.80 -6.39
N LEU A 449 -18.63 -14.42 -5.17
CA LEU A 449 -19.07 -13.07 -4.82
C LEU A 449 -18.30 -12.59 -3.59
N SER A 450 -17.94 -11.30 -3.57
CA SER A 450 -17.29 -10.64 -2.45
C SER A 450 -18.17 -9.51 -1.94
N LEU A 451 -18.72 -9.68 -0.73
CA LEU A 451 -19.51 -8.67 -0.06
C LEU A 451 -18.60 -7.56 0.47
N ASN A 452 -18.90 -6.33 0.14
CA ASN A 452 -18.30 -5.14 0.71
C ASN A 452 -19.37 -4.26 1.35
N ILE A 453 -19.07 -3.63 2.49
CA ILE A 453 -20.00 -2.78 3.22
C ILE A 453 -19.22 -1.55 3.69
N MET A 454 -19.45 -0.42 3.04
CA MET A 454 -18.72 0.83 3.30
C MET A 454 -19.42 1.70 4.34
N THR A 455 -20.73 1.81 4.27
CA THR A 455 -21.67 2.56 5.14
C THR A 455 -21.37 4.04 5.38
N TRP A 456 -20.17 4.43 5.82
CA TRP A 456 -19.81 5.83 6.10
C TRP A 456 -18.98 6.51 5.00
N HIS A 457 -18.36 5.76 4.07
CA HIS A 457 -17.67 6.32 2.91
C HIS A 457 -18.69 6.68 1.82
N LYS A 458 -19.19 7.92 1.84
CA LYS A 458 -20.32 8.35 0.99
C LYS A 458 -19.92 8.71 -0.43
N ASP A 459 -18.65 9.10 -0.63
CA ASP A 459 -18.08 9.47 -1.92
C ASP A 459 -16.66 8.87 -2.07
N GLY A 460 -16.52 7.62 -1.63
CA GLY A 460 -15.23 6.94 -1.50
C GLY A 460 -15.15 5.60 -2.21
N PHE A 461 -13.92 5.05 -2.18
CA PHE A 461 -13.57 3.75 -2.76
C PHE A 461 -12.58 3.02 -1.83
N THR A 462 -12.73 1.71 -1.66
CA THR A 462 -11.86 0.90 -0.80
C THR A 462 -11.07 -0.14 -1.58
N GLU A 463 -9.91 -0.53 -1.04
CA GLU A 463 -9.05 -1.57 -1.60
C GLU A 463 -9.73 -2.92 -1.77
N ARG A 464 -10.69 -3.24 -0.91
CA ARG A 464 -11.47 -4.50 -0.97
C ARG A 464 -12.23 -4.65 -2.28
N ILE A 465 -12.76 -3.55 -2.81
CA ILE A 465 -13.43 -3.52 -4.11
C ILE A 465 -12.42 -3.83 -5.21
N ALA A 466 -11.28 -3.12 -5.22
CA ALA A 466 -10.25 -3.31 -6.23
C ALA A 466 -9.65 -4.72 -6.18
N ASN A 467 -9.28 -5.21 -4.98
CA ASN A 467 -8.71 -6.54 -4.80
C ASN A 467 -9.68 -7.64 -5.25
N ALA A 468 -10.96 -7.57 -4.86
CA ALA A 468 -11.95 -8.55 -5.28
C ALA A 468 -12.14 -8.56 -6.81
N MET A 469 -12.19 -7.38 -7.45
CA MET A 469 -12.28 -7.27 -8.91
C MET A 469 -11.05 -7.83 -9.61
N LEU A 470 -9.84 -7.51 -9.13
CA LEU A 470 -8.59 -7.99 -9.71
C LEU A 470 -8.40 -9.51 -9.56
N GLN A 471 -9.05 -10.12 -8.57
CA GLN A 471 -9.14 -11.57 -8.44
C GLN A 471 -10.40 -12.16 -9.12
N LYS A 472 -11.09 -11.38 -9.97
CA LYS A 472 -12.30 -11.80 -10.73
C LYS A 472 -13.42 -12.34 -9.84
N SER A 473 -13.55 -11.83 -8.61
CA SER A 473 -14.72 -12.03 -7.75
C SER A 473 -15.71 -10.90 -7.99
N VAL A 474 -17.00 -11.21 -8.15
CA VAL A 474 -18.01 -10.17 -8.32
C VAL A 474 -18.21 -9.41 -7.02
N VAL A 475 -17.96 -8.13 -7.04
CA VAL A 475 -18.18 -7.26 -5.89
C VAL A 475 -19.67 -7.00 -5.69
N VAL A 476 -20.14 -7.20 -4.47
CA VAL A 476 -21.49 -6.84 -4.01
C VAL A 476 -21.32 -5.77 -2.94
N THR A 477 -21.72 -4.53 -3.18
CA THR A 477 -21.43 -3.40 -2.28
C THR A 477 -22.61 -2.46 -2.13
N ASP A 478 -22.68 -1.74 -0.98
CA ASP A 478 -23.56 -0.59 -0.86
C ASP A 478 -23.06 0.57 -1.75
N LYS A 479 -23.95 1.49 -2.03
CA LYS A 479 -23.69 2.62 -2.93
C LYS A 479 -22.81 3.68 -2.30
N SER A 480 -21.94 4.30 -3.09
CA SER A 480 -21.34 5.59 -2.82
C SER A 480 -21.44 6.46 -4.09
N ALA A 481 -21.34 7.78 -3.93
CA ALA A 481 -21.36 8.68 -5.09
C ALA A 481 -20.23 8.35 -6.09
N TYR A 482 -19.04 8.05 -5.56
CA TYR A 482 -17.90 7.61 -6.38
C TYR A 482 -18.20 6.34 -7.19
N LEU A 483 -18.85 5.34 -6.57
CA LEU A 483 -19.19 4.10 -7.26
C LEU A 483 -20.27 4.31 -8.34
N GLU A 484 -21.29 5.11 -8.04
CA GLU A 484 -22.35 5.42 -9.02
C GLU A 484 -21.84 6.24 -10.22
N GLU A 485 -20.79 7.06 -10.02
CA GLU A 485 -20.12 7.83 -11.08
C GLU A 485 -19.22 6.95 -11.97
N ASN A 486 -18.51 5.99 -11.38
CA ASN A 486 -17.42 5.29 -12.06
C ASN A 486 -17.75 3.86 -12.49
N PHE A 487 -18.83 3.25 -12.01
CA PHE A 487 -19.18 1.84 -12.27
C PHE A 487 -20.63 1.69 -12.72
N VAL A 488 -20.87 0.73 -13.62
CA VAL A 488 -22.22 0.39 -14.08
C VAL A 488 -22.78 -0.76 -13.25
N ASN A 489 -23.84 -0.48 -12.48
CA ASN A 489 -24.49 -1.48 -11.64
C ASN A 489 -25.06 -2.65 -12.47
N GLY A 490 -24.71 -3.88 -12.09
CA GLY A 490 -25.12 -5.12 -12.78
C GLY A 490 -24.26 -5.47 -14.00
N GLU A 491 -23.26 -4.64 -14.34
CA GLU A 491 -22.30 -4.88 -15.42
C GLU A 491 -20.86 -5.00 -14.92
N ASP A 492 -20.39 -4.09 -14.03
CA ASP A 492 -19.04 -4.10 -13.46
C ASP A 492 -19.02 -4.70 -12.05
N LEU A 493 -20.10 -4.50 -11.31
CA LEU A 493 -20.33 -4.96 -9.94
C LEU A 493 -21.83 -4.97 -9.64
N LEU A 494 -22.23 -5.46 -8.44
CA LEU A 494 -23.60 -5.33 -7.95
C LEU A 494 -23.67 -4.29 -6.82
N MET A 495 -24.36 -3.17 -7.04
CA MET A 495 -24.64 -2.18 -6.00
C MET A 495 -26.04 -2.43 -5.41
N TYR A 496 -26.12 -2.51 -4.07
CA TYR A 496 -27.38 -2.63 -3.36
C TYR A 496 -27.73 -1.34 -2.59
N ASP A 497 -29.02 -1.19 -2.34
CA ASP A 497 -29.56 -0.06 -1.57
C ASP A 497 -29.86 -0.52 -0.12
N LEU A 498 -29.22 0.12 0.86
CA LEU A 498 -29.44 -0.15 2.28
C LEU A 498 -30.90 0.09 2.72
N LYS A 499 -31.68 0.91 2.00
CA LYS A 499 -33.13 1.09 2.25
C LYS A 499 -33.97 -0.07 1.71
N ARG A 500 -33.43 -0.84 0.76
CA ARG A 500 -34.12 -1.95 0.10
C ARG A 500 -33.43 -3.29 0.30
N LEU A 501 -32.89 -3.53 1.50
CA LEU A 501 -32.12 -4.74 1.81
C LEU A 501 -32.88 -6.06 1.57
N LYS A 502 -34.22 -6.03 1.54
CA LYS A 502 -35.04 -7.21 1.22
C LYS A 502 -34.83 -7.74 -0.20
N GLU A 503 -34.35 -6.90 -1.13
CA GLU A 503 -34.08 -7.27 -2.51
C GLU A 503 -32.71 -7.95 -2.68
N LEU A 504 -31.76 -7.66 -1.80
CA LEU A 504 -30.38 -8.12 -1.91
C LEU A 504 -30.24 -9.65 -1.92
N PRO A 505 -30.91 -10.44 -1.04
CA PRO A 505 -30.77 -11.89 -1.04
C PRO A 505 -31.15 -12.53 -2.38
N GLU A 506 -32.21 -12.06 -3.03
CA GLU A 506 -32.65 -12.62 -4.31
C GLU A 506 -31.66 -12.26 -5.43
N GLN A 507 -31.11 -11.05 -5.45
CA GLN A 507 -30.08 -10.66 -6.40
C GLN A 507 -28.81 -11.53 -6.24
N ILE A 508 -28.41 -11.83 -5.00
CA ILE A 508 -27.28 -12.73 -4.72
C ILE A 508 -27.57 -14.15 -5.19
N LYS A 509 -28.75 -14.71 -4.88
CA LYS A 509 -29.13 -16.05 -5.33
C LYS A 509 -29.12 -16.15 -6.86
N MET A 510 -29.62 -15.13 -7.56
CA MET A 510 -29.56 -15.09 -9.03
C MET A 510 -28.10 -15.16 -9.52
N LEU A 511 -27.21 -14.34 -8.99
CA LEU A 511 -25.80 -14.34 -9.39
C LEU A 511 -25.07 -15.65 -9.03
N LEU A 512 -25.44 -16.31 -7.92
CA LEU A 512 -24.87 -17.61 -7.56
C LEU A 512 -25.31 -18.72 -8.53
N ASN A 513 -26.50 -18.62 -9.12
CA ASN A 513 -27.08 -19.61 -10.02
C ASN A 513 -26.80 -19.31 -11.52
N GLU A 514 -26.55 -18.07 -11.89
CA GLU A 514 -26.33 -17.63 -13.28
C GLU A 514 -24.83 -17.49 -13.60
N ASP A 515 -24.14 -18.61 -13.82
CA ASP A 515 -22.68 -18.66 -14.00
C ASP A 515 -22.17 -17.75 -15.12
N GLU A 516 -22.84 -17.73 -16.26
CA GLU A 516 -22.43 -16.89 -17.40
C GLU A 516 -22.53 -15.39 -17.08
N ARG A 517 -23.63 -14.98 -16.45
CA ARG A 517 -23.84 -13.58 -16.03
C ARG A 517 -22.80 -13.18 -15.00
N ARG A 518 -22.58 -14.03 -14.01
CA ARG A 518 -21.57 -13.78 -12.97
C ARG A 518 -20.18 -13.63 -13.54
N ARG A 519 -19.75 -14.53 -14.45
CA ARG A 519 -18.43 -14.46 -15.11
C ARG A 519 -18.29 -13.19 -15.95
N ARG A 520 -19.33 -12.76 -16.64
CA ARG A 520 -19.31 -11.52 -17.42
C ARG A 520 -19.11 -10.31 -16.52
N ILE A 521 -19.84 -10.20 -15.42
CA ILE A 521 -19.68 -9.11 -14.45
C ILE A 521 -18.27 -9.13 -13.84
N ALA A 522 -17.78 -10.31 -13.45
CA ALA A 522 -16.43 -10.46 -12.89
C ALA A 522 -15.35 -10.01 -13.88
N GLU A 523 -15.47 -10.37 -15.16
CA GLU A 523 -14.52 -9.98 -16.20
C GLU A 523 -14.56 -8.48 -16.50
N ASN A 524 -15.74 -7.87 -16.53
CA ASN A 524 -15.89 -6.43 -16.71
C ASN A 524 -15.27 -5.67 -15.52
N GLY A 525 -15.60 -6.09 -14.28
CA GLY A 525 -15.00 -5.52 -13.06
C GLY A 525 -13.47 -5.65 -13.04
N TYR A 526 -12.95 -6.81 -13.44
CA TYR A 526 -11.51 -7.06 -13.57
C TYR A 526 -10.85 -6.07 -14.54
N ARG A 527 -11.39 -5.93 -15.77
CA ARG A 527 -10.84 -5.01 -16.79
C ARG A 527 -10.87 -3.57 -16.30
N LYS A 528 -11.96 -3.17 -15.65
CA LYS A 528 -12.12 -1.83 -15.08
C LYS A 528 -11.09 -1.59 -13.99
N ALA A 529 -10.95 -2.51 -13.03
CA ALA A 529 -9.99 -2.40 -11.94
C ALA A 529 -8.54 -2.41 -12.44
N LEU A 530 -8.21 -3.26 -13.41
CA LEU A 530 -6.89 -3.32 -14.02
C LEU A 530 -6.49 -2.00 -14.68
N LYS A 531 -7.46 -1.33 -15.34
CA LYS A 531 -7.23 -0.07 -16.02
C LYS A 531 -7.10 1.13 -15.07
N GLU A 532 -7.89 1.17 -13.98
CA GLU A 532 -8.12 2.41 -13.23
C GLU A 532 -7.85 2.30 -11.71
N HIS A 533 -7.73 1.08 -11.15
CA HIS A 533 -7.72 0.87 -9.70
C HIS A 533 -6.55 0.01 -9.20
N THR A 534 -5.42 0.02 -9.90
CA THR A 534 -4.17 -0.62 -9.48
C THR A 534 -3.25 0.37 -8.76
N TRP A 535 -2.25 -0.12 -8.07
CA TRP A 535 -1.24 0.73 -7.44
C TRP A 535 -0.45 1.55 -8.46
N ILE A 536 -0.27 1.07 -9.70
CA ILE A 536 0.34 1.85 -10.80
C ILE A 536 -0.44 3.13 -11.08
N ASN A 537 -1.77 3.06 -11.11
CA ASN A 537 -2.60 4.25 -11.30
C ASN A 537 -2.45 5.23 -10.13
N ARG A 538 -2.31 4.73 -8.89
CA ARG A 538 -2.11 5.59 -7.70
C ARG A 538 -0.73 6.20 -7.68
N ALA A 539 0.30 5.42 -8.00
CA ALA A 539 1.67 5.89 -8.12
C ALA A 539 1.80 7.01 -9.18
N GLY A 540 1.20 6.81 -10.36
CA GLY A 540 1.15 7.85 -11.39
C GLY A 540 0.51 9.14 -10.89
N LYS A 541 -0.65 9.04 -10.23
CA LYS A 541 -1.34 10.22 -9.69
C LYS A 541 -0.56 10.90 -8.55
N LEU A 542 0.09 10.13 -7.70
CA LEU A 542 0.94 10.67 -6.64
C LEU A 542 2.16 11.41 -7.22
N LEU A 543 2.76 10.91 -8.30
CA LEU A 543 3.85 11.61 -8.98
C LEU A 543 3.40 12.96 -9.56
N GLU A 544 2.17 13.07 -10.08
CA GLU A 544 1.60 14.36 -10.48
C GLU A 544 1.53 15.31 -9.27
N PHE A 545 1.06 14.85 -8.12
CA PHE A 545 1.01 15.67 -6.90
C PHE A 545 2.40 16.12 -6.44
N ILE A 546 3.40 15.23 -6.50
CA ILE A 546 4.79 15.56 -6.14
C ILE A 546 5.35 16.65 -7.04
N GLU A 547 5.06 16.63 -8.34
CA GLU A 547 5.54 17.67 -9.26
C GLU A 547 4.79 19.01 -9.05
N GLU A 548 3.46 18.98 -8.82
CA GLU A 548 2.67 20.17 -8.49
C GLU A 548 3.17 20.86 -7.21
N ASP A 549 3.48 20.08 -6.16
CA ASP A 549 3.89 20.62 -4.86
C ASP A 549 5.32 21.17 -4.90
N LYS A 550 6.20 20.68 -5.77
CA LYS A 550 7.53 21.28 -6.00
C LYS A 550 7.48 22.65 -6.66
N ASP A 551 6.53 22.86 -7.57
CA ASP A 551 6.38 24.14 -8.28
C ASP A 551 5.68 25.20 -7.42
N GLY A 552 4.91 24.79 -6.41
CA GLY A 552 4.21 25.67 -5.45
C GLY A 552 5.15 26.34 -4.42
N ASP A 553 6.35 25.82 -4.23
CA ASP A 553 7.40 26.40 -3.34
C ASP A 553 8.25 27.49 -4.03
N ARG A 554 7.97 27.87 -5.27
CA ARG A 554 8.58 28.99 -5.98
C ARG A 554 7.66 30.20 -5.92
#